data_e9e1e7d7404874686c21f08c5bd8055e
#
_entry.id   e9e1e7d7404874686c21f08c5bd8055e
#
_cell.length_a   1.000
_cell.length_b   1.000
_cell.length_c   1.000
_cell.angle_alpha   90.00
_cell.angle_beta   90.00
_cell.angle_gamma   90.00
#
_symmetry.space_group_name_H-M   'P 1'
#
loop_
_entity.id
_entity.type
_entity.pdbx_description
1 polymer ?
#
loop_
_entity_poly.entity_id
_entity_poly.type
_entity_poly.pdbx_seq_one_letter_code
_entity_poly.pdbx_strand_id
1 'polypeptide(L)'
;MTPFGANIPAIPAVAMTKEEERELREQLARLQQEHRDLDAAISALEMAPGSDLLQVQRLKKRKLYLRDRISHIEDQLTPDIIA
;
A
#
# COMPACT_ATOMS: atom_id res chain seq x y z
N MET A 1 34.85 -12.48 -7.32
CA MET A 1 34.41 -12.34 -7.14
C MET A 1 33.47 -11.93 -7.13
N THR A 2 33.23 -11.77 -7.14
CA THR A 2 32.42 -11.38 -7.03
C THR A 2 31.61 -11.27 -7.39
N PRO A 3 31.38 -11.41 -7.50
CA PRO A 3 30.68 -11.24 -7.84
C PRO A 3 29.60 -11.12 -7.71
N PHE A 4 29.32 -11.18 -7.37
CA PHE A 4 28.37 -11.09 -7.16
C PHE A 4 27.72 -10.32 -7.30
N GLY A 5 27.76 -10.15 -7.08
CA GLY A 5 27.19 -9.41 -6.96
C GLY A 5 26.85 -8.79 -7.82
N ALA A 6 26.97 -8.72 -8.16
CA ALA A 6 26.80 -8.08 -9.06
C ALA A 6 25.66 -8.23 -9.63
N ASN A 7 25.25 -8.53 -9.62
CA ASN A 7 24.38 -8.67 -10.23
C ASN A 7 23.30 -8.25 -9.92
N ILE A 8 23.04 -7.85 -9.63
CA ILE A 8 22.03 -7.57 -9.29
C ILE A 8 21.42 -6.77 -9.67
N PRO A 9 21.26 -6.52 -9.98
CA PRO A 9 20.72 -5.90 -10.29
C PRO A 9 19.93 -5.31 -10.65
N ALA A 10 19.96 -4.99 -10.79
CA ALA A 10 19.48 -4.20 -11.19
C ALA A 10 18.45 -4.18 -11.89
N ILE A 11 17.78 -4.26 -11.71
CA ILE A 11 16.84 -4.36 -12.36
C ILE A 11 16.07 -3.35 -12.51
N PRO A 12 15.89 -2.98 -13.34
CA PRO A 12 15.17 -1.96 -13.66
C PRO A 12 13.83 -2.09 -13.39
N ALA A 13 13.37 -1.24 -12.78
CA ALA A 13 12.06 -1.23 -12.51
C ALA A 13 11.25 -1.32 -13.70
N VAL A 14 11.78 -0.96 -14.74
CA VAL A 14 10.97 -0.99 -15.86
C VAL A 14 10.73 -2.30 -16.38
N ALA A 15 11.40 -3.25 -15.92
CA ALA A 15 11.26 -4.55 -16.46
C ALA A 15 10.11 -5.32 -15.85
N MET A 16 9.13 -4.66 -15.37
CA MET A 16 7.98 -5.35 -14.79
C MET A 16 7.20 -6.07 -15.87
N THR A 17 6.91 -7.36 -15.65
CA THR A 17 6.11 -8.11 -16.58
C THR A 17 4.64 -7.77 -16.41
N LYS A 18 3.86 -8.14 -17.42
CA LYS A 18 2.43 -7.91 -17.34
C LYS A 18 1.79 -8.65 -16.20
N GLU A 19 2.30 -9.81 -15.90
CA GLU A 19 1.79 -10.59 -14.81
C GLU A 19 2.06 -9.92 -13.48
N GLU A 20 3.26 -9.42 -13.32
CA GLU A 20 3.60 -8.70 -12.11
C GLU A 20 2.76 -7.44 -11.97
N GLU A 21 2.55 -6.77 -13.08
CA GLU A 21 1.72 -5.59 -13.07
C GLU A 21 0.31 -5.90 -12.63
N ARG A 22 -0.24 -6.99 -13.14
CA ARG A 22 -1.58 -7.38 -12.76
C ARG A 22 -1.68 -7.73 -11.30
N GLU A 23 -0.68 -8.43 -10.79
CA GLU A 23 -0.66 -8.78 -9.37
C GLU A 23 -0.61 -7.54 -8.50
N LEU A 24 0.19 -6.57 -8.90
CA LEU A 24 0.26 -5.33 -8.14
C LEU A 24 -1.07 -4.60 -8.17
N ARG A 25 -1.75 -4.61 -9.29
CA ARG A 25 -3.05 -3.96 -9.36
C ARG A 25 -4.08 -4.64 -8.49
N GLU A 26 -4.03 -5.96 -8.44
CA GLU A 26 -4.93 -6.69 -7.57
C GLU A 26 -4.64 -6.40 -6.11
N GLN A 27 -3.37 -6.34 -5.77
CA GLN A 27 -2.97 -5.99 -4.44
C GLN A 27 -3.43 -4.58 -4.09
N LEU A 28 -3.27 -3.68 -5.02
CA LEU A 28 -3.68 -2.30 -4.82
C LEU A 28 -5.18 -2.21 -4.56
N ALA A 29 -5.96 -2.93 -5.35
CA ALA A 29 -7.40 -2.91 -5.17
C ALA A 29 -7.80 -3.42 -3.79
N ARG A 30 -7.14 -4.47 -3.35
CA ARG A 30 -7.43 -5.02 -2.02
C ARG A 30 -7.07 -4.04 -0.93
N LEU A 31 -5.92 -3.42 -1.04
CA LEU A 31 -5.50 -2.46 -0.04
C LEU A 31 -6.41 -1.24 -0.02
N GLN A 32 -6.85 -0.81 -1.17
CA GLN A 32 -7.78 0.31 -1.23
C GLN A 32 -9.10 -0.03 -0.58
N GLN A 33 -9.56 -1.25 -0.78
CA GLN A 33 -10.80 -1.67 -0.14
C GLN A 33 -10.64 -1.72 1.37
N GLU A 34 -9.52 -2.27 1.84
CA GLU A 34 -9.26 -2.30 3.27
C GLU A 34 -9.18 -0.89 3.85
N HIS A 35 -8.56 0.00 3.12
CA HIS A 35 -8.44 1.38 3.56
C HIS A 35 -9.82 2.02 3.73
N ARG A 36 -10.70 1.78 2.79
CA ARG A 36 -12.06 2.29 2.89
C ARG A 36 -12.81 1.69 4.06
N ASP A 37 -12.65 0.38 4.25
CA ASP A 37 -13.31 -0.29 5.36
C ASP A 37 -12.83 0.26 6.69
N LEU A 38 -11.54 0.49 6.81
CA LEU A 38 -11.00 1.05 8.03
C LEU A 38 -11.48 2.48 8.26
N ASP A 39 -11.54 3.25 7.21
CA ASP A 39 -12.01 4.62 7.32
C ASP A 39 -13.44 4.65 7.83
N ALA A 40 -14.28 3.79 7.30
CA ALA A 40 -15.66 3.71 7.74
C ALA A 40 -15.75 3.24 9.19
N ALA A 41 -14.93 2.26 9.55
CA ALA A 41 -14.94 1.76 10.92
C ALA A 41 -14.49 2.81 11.91
N ILE A 42 -13.48 3.57 11.54
CA ILE A 42 -13.00 4.64 12.41
C ILE A 42 -14.08 5.68 12.61
N SER A 43 -14.73 6.08 11.52
CA SER A 43 -15.80 7.05 11.61
C SER A 43 -16.93 6.56 12.53
N ALA A 44 -17.31 5.31 12.35
CA ALA A 44 -18.38 4.75 13.17
C ALA A 44 -18.00 4.73 14.65
N LEU A 45 -16.75 4.37 14.93
CA LEU A 45 -16.31 4.33 16.32
C LEU A 45 -16.21 5.70 16.93
N GLU A 46 -15.78 6.67 16.16
CA GLU A 46 -15.66 8.02 16.68
C GLU A 46 -17.01 8.63 17.00
N MET A 47 -18.03 8.21 16.29
CA MET A 47 -19.37 8.72 16.53
C MET A 47 -20.11 7.95 17.60
N ALA A 48 -19.62 6.78 17.95
CA ALA A 48 -20.31 5.97 18.94
C ALA A 48 -20.02 6.48 20.35
N PRO A 49 -21.03 6.53 21.21
CA PRO A 49 -20.79 6.93 22.58
C PRO A 49 -19.99 5.88 23.30
N GLY A 50 -19.04 6.31 24.10
CA GLY A 50 -18.23 5.39 24.84
C GLY A 50 -17.23 4.61 24.01
N SER A 51 -16.85 5.14 22.86
CA SER A 51 -15.91 4.45 22.02
C SER A 51 -14.55 4.35 22.70
N ASP A 52 -13.82 3.29 22.36
CA ASP A 52 -12.52 3.04 22.92
C ASP A 52 -11.48 3.82 22.14
N LEU A 53 -10.92 4.81 22.79
CA LEU A 53 -9.94 5.67 22.15
C LEU A 53 -8.73 4.90 21.68
N LEU A 54 -8.30 3.92 22.47
CA LEU A 54 -7.15 3.13 22.10
C LEU A 54 -7.40 2.34 20.83
N GLN A 55 -8.59 1.80 20.70
CA GLN A 55 -8.92 1.06 19.50
C GLN A 55 -8.97 1.97 18.29
N VAL A 56 -9.50 3.15 18.43
CA VAL A 56 -9.53 4.12 17.35
C VAL A 56 -8.11 4.45 16.91
N GLN A 57 -7.22 4.63 17.85
CA GLN A 57 -5.85 4.96 17.51
C GLN A 57 -5.16 3.83 16.78
N ARG A 58 -5.44 2.60 17.17
CA ARG A 58 -4.88 1.45 16.48
C ARG A 58 -5.35 1.37 15.04
N LEU A 59 -6.62 1.63 14.85
CA LEU A 59 -7.18 1.59 13.50
C LEU A 59 -6.62 2.72 12.64
N LYS A 60 -6.41 3.88 13.23
CA LYS A 60 -5.81 4.98 12.50
C LYS A 60 -4.38 4.67 12.08
N LYS A 61 -3.65 3.99 12.94
CA LYS A 61 -2.31 3.58 12.60
C LYS A 61 -2.31 2.60 11.43
N ARG A 62 -3.22 1.66 11.48
CA ARG A 62 -3.33 0.71 10.38
C ARG A 62 -3.73 1.40 9.09
N LYS A 63 -4.60 2.37 9.18
CA LYS A 63 -5.01 3.13 8.02
C LYS A 63 -3.81 3.82 7.37
N LEU A 64 -2.96 4.40 8.19
CA LEU A 64 -1.76 5.06 7.69
C LEU A 64 -0.82 4.06 7.02
N TYR A 65 -0.67 2.91 7.62
CA TYR A 65 0.15 1.86 7.03
C TYR A 65 -0.38 1.45 5.66
N LEU A 66 -1.69 1.27 5.56
CA LEU A 66 -2.29 0.90 4.29
C LEU A 66 -2.10 2.00 3.25
N ARG A 67 -2.23 3.23 3.67
CA ARG A 67 -2.04 4.34 2.77
C ARG A 67 -0.62 4.36 2.22
N ASP A 68 0.35 4.10 3.07
CA ASP A 68 1.73 4.05 2.63
C ASP A 68 1.95 2.94 1.63
N ARG A 69 1.35 1.78 1.89
CA ARG A 69 1.48 0.67 0.97
C ARG A 69 0.83 0.97 -0.38
N ILE A 70 -0.34 1.58 -0.33
CA ILE A 70 -1.04 1.96 -1.55
C ILE A 70 -0.19 2.92 -2.37
N SER A 71 0.36 3.91 -1.71
CA SER A 71 1.19 4.89 -2.39
C SER A 71 2.40 4.24 -3.03
N HIS A 72 3.01 3.33 -2.31
CA HIS A 72 4.18 2.64 -2.82
C HIS A 72 3.86 1.82 -4.07
N ILE A 73 2.74 1.13 -4.05
CA ILE A 73 2.35 0.32 -5.20
C ILE A 73 1.98 1.21 -6.37
N GLU A 74 1.30 2.30 -6.11
CA GLU A 74 0.95 3.23 -7.17
C GLU A 74 2.19 3.78 -7.85
N ASP A 75 3.20 4.06 -7.06
CA ASP A 75 4.46 4.54 -7.62
C ASP A 75 5.09 3.50 -8.54
N GLN A 76 4.98 2.25 -8.17
CA GLN A 76 5.53 1.19 -8.99
C GLN A 76 4.75 1.00 -10.29
N LEU A 77 3.46 1.22 -10.22
CA LEU A 77 2.62 1.03 -11.40
C LEU A 77 2.67 2.20 -12.38
N THR A 78 2.90 3.40 -11.85
CA THR A 78 2.97 4.55 -12.73
C THR A 78 4.30 5.20 -12.58
N PRO A 79 5.24 4.69 -13.17
CA PRO A 79 6.54 5.23 -13.03
C PRO A 79 6.60 6.58 -13.60
N ASP A 80 6.97 7.26 -13.40
CA ASP A 80 7.22 8.37 -13.97
C ASP A 80 6.47 9.20 -14.55
N ILE A 81 6.30 9.27 -14.90
CA ILE A 81 5.55 9.93 -15.51
C ILE A 81 5.61 11.15 -15.35
N ILE A 82 5.69 11.66 -15.30
CA ILE A 82 5.64 12.69 -15.17
C ILE A 82 5.97 13.46 -15.49
N ALA A 83 6.16 13.44 -15.71
CA ALA A 83 6.50 14.10 -16.24
C ALA A 83 6.26 15.05 -16.17
#